data_b184ed82449cc771392e3490940fdbba
#
_entry.id   b184ed82449cc771392e3490940fdbba
#
_cell.length_a   1.000
_cell.length_b   1.000
_cell.length_c   1.000
_cell.angle_alpha   90.00
_cell.angle_beta   90.00
_cell.angle_gamma   90.00
#
_symmetry.space_group_name_H-M   'P 1'
#
loop_
_entity.id
_entity.type
_entity.pdbx_description
1 polymer ?
#
loop_
_entity_poly.entity_id
_entity_poly.type
_entity_poly.pdbx_seq_one_letter_code
_entity_poly.pdbx_strand_id
1 'polypeptide(L)'
;MDLEGFAKRGLLRGDPDLEERLVEMIVEVKGDRITRSYAKKLAEAVLVEARSTLSPEGDVFDLSVAGVTMGDFGVGSRGLGDFYAHEKIAEVIGETDAVVDSRQLDDSGAVEAGGRYIVLTVDGMHSRLSDYPFLAGFHVTRATLRDIYVMRARPVAMFSDIHLADDGDVSRLFDHLAGIAAVGELTGVPLITGSTLRIGGDMVIGNRLTGCVGAVGVTDRLSPRKDAAPGDVILMTEGAGGGTVCAAALYYGRHAVVDETMNIKFLEAASALLGSEVEIHAMTDVTNGGIRGDAKEISKTAGVKLIFEEERMRRLVNRRVLEMLEELEIDYLGVSIDALLIIAPPSSAGEIVRVVRGAGVEIDVIGRVEEGLGAELHDDGGVRDFEPRFRESAYTPIKRAVDEGPVRDFTEMRVKVDQAAVSSIAKKRRFVERIRQTRLEAPSAHLGPCP
;
A
#
# COMPACT_ATOMS: atom_id res chain seq x y z
N MET A 1 0.89 6.23 21.18
CA MET A 1 -0.36 6.22 22.01
C MET A 1 -1.16 7.46 21.64
N ASP A 2 -2.45 7.30 21.35
CA ASP A 2 -3.37 8.37 20.92
C ASP A 2 -4.10 8.93 22.16
N LEU A 3 -3.68 10.12 22.62
CA LEU A 3 -4.25 10.79 23.79
C LEU A 3 -5.65 11.33 23.51
N GLU A 4 -5.88 11.89 22.32
CA GLU A 4 -7.19 12.45 21.95
C GLU A 4 -8.27 11.37 21.93
N GLY A 5 -7.99 10.26 21.22
CA GLY A 5 -8.92 9.14 21.17
C GLY A 5 -9.16 8.49 22.53
N PHE A 6 -8.15 8.43 23.39
CA PHE A 6 -8.32 7.96 24.76
C PHE A 6 -9.22 8.90 25.56
N ALA A 7 -8.96 10.21 25.51
CA ALA A 7 -9.75 11.23 26.19
C ALA A 7 -11.22 11.23 25.77
N LYS A 8 -11.49 11.21 24.46
CA LYS A 8 -12.87 11.16 23.92
C LYS A 8 -13.64 9.93 24.42
N ARG A 9 -13.01 8.74 24.40
CA ARG A 9 -13.64 7.53 24.94
C ARG A 9 -13.92 7.61 26.45
N GLY A 10 -13.02 8.22 27.22
CA GLY A 10 -13.21 8.44 28.66
C GLY A 10 -14.35 9.42 28.94
N LEU A 11 -14.40 10.53 28.21
CA LEU A 11 -15.48 11.52 28.32
C LEU A 11 -16.85 10.91 28.02
N LEU A 12 -16.97 10.11 26.95
CA LEU A 12 -18.22 9.44 26.58
C LEU A 12 -18.69 8.43 27.63
N ARG A 13 -17.76 7.82 28.38
CA ARG A 13 -18.08 6.87 29.47
C ARG A 13 -18.32 7.55 30.83
N GLY A 14 -18.06 8.87 30.92
CA GLY A 14 -18.13 9.58 32.19
C GLY A 14 -17.08 9.14 33.22
N ASP A 15 -15.87 8.80 32.77
CA ASP A 15 -14.78 8.31 33.62
C ASP A 15 -14.33 9.39 34.60
N PRO A 16 -14.51 9.23 35.92
CA PRO A 16 -14.17 10.25 36.90
C PRO A 16 -12.66 10.44 37.08
N ASP A 17 -11.85 9.43 36.79
CA ASP A 17 -10.39 9.44 36.96
C ASP A 17 -9.65 9.72 35.64
N LEU A 18 -10.35 10.19 34.62
CA LEU A 18 -9.81 10.35 33.26
C LEU A 18 -8.57 11.25 33.21
N GLU A 19 -8.58 12.37 33.93
CA GLU A 19 -7.45 13.31 33.98
C GLU A 19 -6.20 12.64 34.56
N GLU A 20 -6.35 11.97 35.70
CA GLU A 20 -5.23 11.30 36.38
C GLU A 20 -4.65 10.16 35.50
N ARG A 21 -5.52 9.39 34.86
CA ARG A 21 -5.10 8.34 33.91
C ARG A 21 -4.34 8.89 32.71
N LEU A 22 -4.75 10.05 32.18
CA LEU A 22 -4.00 10.74 31.13
C LEU A 22 -2.63 11.19 31.64
N VAL A 23 -2.56 11.76 32.85
CA VAL A 23 -1.28 12.17 33.47
C VAL A 23 -0.34 10.96 33.58
N GLU A 24 -0.84 9.83 34.06
CA GLU A 24 -0.03 8.61 34.21
C GLU A 24 0.49 8.09 32.87
N MET A 25 -0.39 8.04 31.86
CA MET A 25 0.01 7.64 30.51
C MET A 25 1.09 8.56 29.91
N ILE A 26 0.95 9.87 30.11
CA ILE A 26 1.92 10.85 29.62
C ILE A 26 3.26 10.67 30.33
N VAL A 27 3.25 10.51 31.67
CA VAL A 27 4.47 10.28 32.47
C VAL A 27 5.14 8.96 32.08
N GLU A 28 4.39 7.88 31.92
CA GLU A 28 4.91 6.57 31.51
C GLU A 28 5.65 6.65 30.16
N VAL A 29 5.06 7.30 29.17
CA VAL A 29 5.64 7.36 27.82
C VAL A 29 6.80 8.35 27.75
N LYS A 30 6.68 9.53 28.37
CA LYS A 30 7.70 10.59 28.30
C LYS A 30 8.83 10.42 29.31
N GLY A 31 8.60 9.63 30.37
CA GLY A 31 9.60 9.32 31.39
C GLY A 31 10.19 10.58 32.05
N ASP A 32 11.50 10.55 32.30
CA ASP A 32 12.24 11.63 32.98
C ASP A 32 12.33 12.94 32.17
N ARG A 33 11.85 12.96 30.95
CA ARG A 33 11.85 14.17 30.09
C ARG A 33 10.85 15.24 30.54
N ILE A 34 9.87 14.88 31.39
CA ILE A 34 8.87 15.81 31.89
C ILE A 34 8.62 15.66 33.38
N THR A 35 8.11 16.72 34.03
CA THR A 35 7.61 16.66 35.40
C THR A 35 6.14 16.26 35.41
N ARG A 36 5.68 15.63 36.51
CA ARG A 36 4.26 15.32 36.72
C ARG A 36 3.37 16.57 36.63
N SER A 37 3.86 17.73 37.10
CA SER A 37 3.14 19.00 37.00
C SER A 37 2.95 19.44 35.57
N TYR A 38 3.94 19.20 34.67
CA TYR A 38 3.81 19.50 33.25
C TYR A 38 2.92 18.48 32.56
N ALA A 39 3.02 17.21 32.89
CA ALA A 39 2.12 16.17 32.38
C ALA A 39 0.65 16.50 32.71
N LYS A 40 0.36 17.05 33.90
CA LYS A 40 -0.98 17.52 34.26
C LYS A 40 -1.47 18.65 33.35
N LYS A 41 -0.64 19.63 33.04
CA LYS A 41 -1.00 20.71 32.08
C LYS A 41 -1.31 20.16 30.69
N LEU A 42 -0.54 19.16 30.21
CA LEU A 42 -0.81 18.50 28.94
C LEU A 42 -2.14 17.75 28.97
N ALA A 43 -2.43 17.00 30.05
CA ALA A 43 -3.69 16.27 30.20
C ALA A 43 -4.90 17.22 30.23
N GLU A 44 -4.80 18.35 30.94
CA GLU A 44 -5.82 19.41 30.95
C GLU A 44 -6.08 19.95 29.54
N ALA A 45 -5.01 20.24 28.75
CA ALA A 45 -5.13 20.71 27.38
C ALA A 45 -5.77 19.66 26.46
N VAL A 46 -5.35 18.39 26.57
CA VAL A 46 -5.98 17.26 25.84
C VAL A 46 -7.47 17.19 26.13
N LEU A 47 -7.87 17.32 27.38
CA LEU A 47 -9.30 17.29 27.77
C LEU A 47 -10.09 18.47 27.23
N VAL A 48 -9.50 19.66 27.16
CA VAL A 48 -10.16 20.84 26.58
C VAL A 48 -10.41 20.59 25.09
N GLU A 49 -9.41 20.15 24.34
CA GLU A 49 -9.54 19.90 22.89
C GLU A 49 -10.48 18.71 22.60
N ALA A 50 -10.39 17.63 23.40
CA ALA A 50 -11.27 16.47 23.27
C ALA A 50 -12.75 16.86 23.50
N ARG A 51 -13.05 17.69 24.49
CA ARG A 51 -14.43 18.18 24.74
C ARG A 51 -14.92 19.06 23.57
N SER A 52 -14.07 19.95 23.07
CA SER A 52 -14.44 20.87 22.00
C SER A 52 -14.70 20.14 20.67
N THR A 53 -14.09 18.97 20.48
CA THR A 53 -14.18 18.17 19.25
C THR A 53 -15.05 16.92 19.40
N LEU A 54 -15.73 16.73 20.53
CA LEU A 54 -16.53 15.53 20.80
C LEU A 54 -17.80 15.47 19.93
N SER A 55 -18.46 16.60 19.73
CA SER A 55 -19.74 16.68 19.00
C SER A 55 -19.83 18.02 18.26
N PRO A 56 -18.97 18.31 17.28
CA PRO A 56 -19.08 19.54 16.51
C PRO A 56 -20.35 19.48 15.63
N GLU A 57 -21.02 20.62 15.45
CA GLU A 57 -22.23 20.71 14.63
C GLU A 57 -21.90 21.11 13.18
N GLY A 58 -22.57 20.44 12.24
CA GLY A 58 -22.50 20.74 10.81
C GLY A 58 -22.21 19.52 9.94
N ASP A 59 -22.75 19.53 8.73
CA ASP A 59 -22.71 18.41 7.77
C ASP A 59 -21.28 17.91 7.47
N VAL A 60 -20.29 18.80 7.48
CA VAL A 60 -18.89 18.42 7.20
C VAL A 60 -18.26 17.59 8.33
N PHE A 61 -18.79 17.67 9.54
CA PHE A 61 -18.32 16.91 10.70
C PHE A 61 -19.01 15.55 10.85
N ASP A 62 -20.13 15.35 10.14
CA ASP A 62 -20.86 14.10 10.21
C ASP A 62 -20.02 12.96 9.59
N LEU A 63 -19.65 11.97 10.40
CA LEU A 63 -19.02 10.75 9.95
C LEU A 63 -20.04 9.61 9.99
N SER A 64 -20.38 9.07 8.83
CA SER A 64 -21.21 7.84 8.76
C SER A 64 -20.36 6.64 9.16
N VAL A 65 -20.47 6.26 10.45
CA VAL A 65 -19.69 5.16 11.01
C VAL A 65 -20.27 3.82 10.57
N ALA A 66 -19.47 3.03 9.84
CA ALA A 66 -19.87 1.70 9.40
C ALA A 66 -19.99 0.68 10.57
N GLY A 67 -19.29 0.93 11.70
CA GLY A 67 -19.17 -0.04 12.79
C GLY A 67 -18.38 -1.29 12.39
N VAL A 68 -17.55 -1.18 11.34
CA VAL A 68 -16.62 -2.18 10.83
C VAL A 68 -15.23 -1.56 10.85
N THR A 69 -14.31 -2.15 11.59
CA THR A 69 -12.94 -1.64 11.68
C THR A 69 -12.08 -2.13 10.52
N MET A 70 -10.94 -1.47 10.27
CA MET A 70 -9.94 -1.93 9.31
C MET A 70 -9.51 -3.39 9.58
N GLY A 71 -9.31 -3.73 10.87
CA GLY A 71 -8.95 -5.09 11.28
C GLY A 71 -10.08 -6.11 11.05
N ASP A 72 -11.34 -5.78 11.39
CA ASP A 72 -12.49 -6.66 11.14
C ASP A 72 -12.64 -6.97 9.65
N PHE A 73 -12.49 -5.97 8.81
CA PHE A 73 -12.68 -6.08 7.35
C PHE A 73 -11.44 -6.61 6.62
N GLY A 74 -10.30 -6.75 7.30
CA GLY A 74 -9.05 -7.23 6.73
C GLY A 74 -8.37 -6.25 5.79
N VAL A 75 -8.65 -4.94 5.90
CA VAL A 75 -8.00 -3.92 5.07
C VAL A 75 -6.50 -3.85 5.38
N GLY A 76 -5.67 -3.83 4.35
CA GLY A 76 -4.22 -3.91 4.43
C GLY A 76 -3.67 -5.34 4.51
N SER A 77 -4.51 -6.38 4.32
CA SER A 77 -4.08 -7.78 4.21
C SER A 77 -4.18 -8.36 2.79
N ARG A 78 -4.65 -7.57 1.83
CA ARG A 78 -4.84 -7.96 0.42
C ARG A 78 -5.69 -9.22 0.22
N GLY A 79 -6.69 -9.41 1.11
CA GLY A 79 -7.72 -10.43 0.97
C GLY A 79 -9.04 -9.83 0.47
N LEU A 80 -10.12 -10.62 0.53
CA LEU A 80 -11.43 -10.23 -0.03
C LEU A 80 -11.96 -8.91 0.51
N GLY A 81 -11.78 -8.63 1.81
CA GLY A 81 -12.25 -7.38 2.42
C GLY A 81 -11.44 -6.17 1.95
N ASP A 82 -10.16 -6.35 1.73
CA ASP A 82 -9.27 -5.30 1.22
C ASP A 82 -9.64 -4.89 -0.21
N PHE A 83 -9.78 -5.85 -1.11
CA PHE A 83 -10.23 -5.58 -2.48
C PHE A 83 -11.58 -4.87 -2.51
N TYR A 84 -12.53 -5.30 -1.67
CA TYR A 84 -13.82 -4.64 -1.58
C TYR A 84 -13.73 -3.20 -1.07
N ALA A 85 -12.88 -2.94 -0.08
CA ALA A 85 -12.64 -1.57 0.40
C ALA A 85 -12.06 -0.67 -0.69
N HIS A 86 -11.11 -1.16 -1.50
CA HIS A 86 -10.53 -0.42 -2.62
C HIS A 86 -11.58 -0.11 -3.71
N GLU A 87 -12.47 -1.05 -4.02
CA GLU A 87 -13.61 -0.78 -4.93
C GLU A 87 -14.48 0.38 -4.40
N LYS A 88 -14.77 0.40 -3.09
CA LYS A 88 -15.54 1.49 -2.47
C LYS A 88 -14.78 2.81 -2.42
N ILE A 89 -13.48 2.79 -2.22
CA ILE A 89 -12.62 3.99 -2.34
C ILE A 89 -12.74 4.55 -3.76
N ALA A 90 -12.65 3.72 -4.80
CA ALA A 90 -12.81 4.15 -6.18
C ALA A 90 -14.21 4.75 -6.46
N GLU A 91 -15.28 4.16 -5.91
CA GLU A 91 -16.64 4.73 -6.00
C GLU A 91 -16.75 6.09 -5.31
N VAL A 92 -16.11 6.28 -4.15
CA VAL A 92 -16.09 7.56 -3.42
C VAL A 92 -15.32 8.63 -4.19
N ILE A 93 -14.20 8.28 -4.80
CA ILE A 93 -13.44 9.17 -5.69
C ILE A 93 -14.32 9.57 -6.89
N GLY A 94 -14.93 8.60 -7.55
CA GLY A 94 -15.78 8.78 -8.72
C GLY A 94 -15.00 8.78 -10.03
N GLU A 95 -15.68 9.16 -11.12
CA GLU A 95 -15.06 9.23 -12.44
C GLU A 95 -14.07 10.37 -12.57
N THR A 96 -12.99 10.11 -13.27
CA THR A 96 -11.92 11.06 -13.58
C THR A 96 -11.62 11.03 -15.08
N ASP A 97 -10.91 12.05 -15.59
CA ASP A 97 -10.42 12.11 -16.96
C ASP A 97 -9.05 11.39 -17.13
N ALA A 98 -8.60 10.65 -16.10
CA ALA A 98 -7.35 9.92 -16.15
C ALA A 98 -7.46 8.70 -17.09
N VAL A 99 -6.36 8.33 -17.73
CA VAL A 99 -6.28 7.16 -18.60
C VAL A 99 -6.32 5.86 -17.81
N VAL A 100 -5.67 5.88 -16.64
CA VAL A 100 -5.75 4.83 -15.61
C VAL A 100 -6.04 5.52 -14.30
N ASP A 101 -7.15 5.16 -13.66
CA ASP A 101 -7.56 5.67 -12.35
C ASP A 101 -7.85 4.55 -11.33
N SER A 102 -8.28 4.90 -10.16
CA SER A 102 -8.56 3.96 -9.07
C SER A 102 -9.61 2.87 -9.39
N ARG A 103 -10.39 3.01 -10.47
CA ARG A 103 -11.40 2.01 -10.89
C ARG A 103 -10.77 0.82 -11.59
N GLN A 104 -9.62 1.01 -12.24
CA GLN A 104 -8.89 -0.07 -12.88
C GLN A 104 -8.12 -0.96 -11.90
N LEU A 105 -7.93 -0.51 -10.66
CA LEU A 105 -7.18 -1.26 -9.63
C LEU A 105 -5.78 -1.65 -10.11
N ASP A 106 -5.13 -0.77 -10.88
CA ASP A 106 -3.77 -0.95 -11.37
C ASP A 106 -2.75 -0.45 -10.34
N ASP A 107 -1.48 -0.77 -10.52
CA ASP A 107 -0.42 -0.41 -9.58
C ASP A 107 -0.17 1.11 -9.51
N SER A 108 -0.45 1.82 -10.60
CA SER A 108 -0.32 3.29 -10.67
C SER A 108 -1.45 3.93 -11.43
N GLY A 109 -1.69 5.22 -11.17
CA GLY A 109 -2.55 6.07 -11.99
C GLY A 109 -1.77 6.70 -13.14
N ALA A 110 -2.47 7.00 -14.26
CA ALA A 110 -1.87 7.63 -15.43
C ALA A 110 -2.77 8.71 -16.02
N VAL A 111 -2.19 9.87 -16.35
CA VAL A 111 -2.83 10.96 -17.09
C VAL A 111 -2.05 11.28 -18.34
N GLU A 112 -2.74 11.77 -19.38
CA GLU A 112 -2.07 12.25 -20.59
C GLU A 112 -1.71 13.73 -20.44
N ALA A 113 -0.47 14.07 -20.79
CA ALA A 113 -0.01 15.45 -20.84
C ALA A 113 1.09 15.63 -21.91
N GLY A 114 0.87 16.57 -22.82
CA GLY A 114 1.87 16.89 -23.86
C GLY A 114 2.21 15.74 -24.80
N GLY A 115 1.26 14.85 -25.09
CA GLY A 115 1.44 13.68 -25.96
C GLY A 115 2.19 12.51 -25.30
N ARG A 116 2.31 12.53 -23.99
CA ARG A 116 2.89 11.46 -23.17
C ARG A 116 2.00 11.12 -21.99
N TYR A 117 2.22 9.95 -21.40
CA TYR A 117 1.60 9.58 -20.15
C TYR A 117 2.51 9.96 -18.96
N ILE A 118 1.94 10.64 -17.99
CA ILE A 118 2.52 10.85 -16.68
C ILE A 118 1.91 9.80 -15.76
N VAL A 119 2.77 8.97 -15.19
CA VAL A 119 2.40 7.87 -14.27
C VAL A 119 2.76 8.29 -12.86
N LEU A 120 1.84 8.11 -11.92
CA LEU A 120 2.02 8.47 -10.52
C LEU A 120 1.57 7.34 -9.61
N THR A 121 2.34 7.14 -8.56
CA THR A 121 1.98 6.24 -7.47
C THR A 121 2.43 6.79 -6.12
N VAL A 122 1.87 6.23 -5.04
CA VAL A 122 2.31 6.46 -3.67
C VAL A 122 2.12 5.19 -2.85
N ASP A 123 3.20 4.74 -2.22
CA ASP A 123 3.19 3.61 -1.31
C ASP A 123 3.41 4.04 0.14
N GLY A 124 2.61 3.48 1.05
CA GLY A 124 2.84 3.62 2.48
C GLY A 124 3.97 2.70 2.97
N MET A 125 4.82 3.21 3.83
CA MET A 125 5.85 2.38 4.46
C MET A 125 5.22 1.22 5.23
N HIS A 126 5.86 0.07 5.21
CA HIS A 126 5.42 -1.08 5.98
C HIS A 126 5.47 -0.78 7.49
N SER A 127 4.30 -0.58 8.12
CA SER A 127 4.16 -0.05 9.48
C SER A 127 4.87 -0.89 10.56
N ARG A 128 5.11 -2.19 10.29
CA ARG A 128 5.87 -3.08 11.17
C ARG A 128 7.37 -2.81 11.14
N LEU A 129 7.87 -2.06 10.16
CA LEU A 129 9.26 -1.64 10.07
C LEU A 129 9.52 -0.27 10.71
N SER A 130 8.54 0.30 11.42
CA SER A 130 8.69 1.59 12.13
C SER A 130 9.93 1.65 13.04
N ASP A 131 10.31 0.56 13.68
CA ASP A 131 11.48 0.50 14.57
C ASP A 131 12.81 0.26 13.83
N TYR A 132 12.74 0.07 12.52
CA TYR A 132 13.88 -0.15 11.61
C TYR A 132 13.78 0.84 10.44
N PRO A 133 14.00 2.15 10.69
CA PRO A 133 13.68 3.21 9.72
C PRO A 133 14.38 3.07 8.38
N PHE A 134 15.66 2.64 8.37
CA PHE A 134 16.39 2.40 7.13
C PHE A 134 15.72 1.32 6.26
N LEU A 135 15.38 0.18 6.86
CA LEU A 135 14.67 -0.90 6.16
C LEU A 135 13.31 -0.42 5.64
N ALA A 136 12.58 0.36 6.47
CA ALA A 136 11.31 0.93 6.07
C ALA A 136 11.45 1.85 4.85
N GLY A 137 12.45 2.74 4.85
CA GLY A 137 12.75 3.65 3.73
C GLY A 137 13.16 2.91 2.47
N PHE A 138 14.05 1.92 2.59
CA PHE A 138 14.51 1.10 1.48
C PHE A 138 13.34 0.34 0.81
N HIS A 139 12.54 -0.38 1.60
CA HIS A 139 11.46 -1.20 1.04
C HIS A 139 10.32 -0.39 0.45
N VAL A 140 9.90 0.71 1.08
CA VAL A 140 8.83 1.55 0.54
C VAL A 140 9.24 2.21 -0.78
N THR A 141 10.49 2.67 -0.87
CA THR A 141 11.00 3.30 -2.10
C THR A 141 11.07 2.30 -3.24
N ARG A 142 11.54 1.09 -2.96
CA ARG A 142 11.58 0.02 -3.93
C ARG A 142 10.18 -0.37 -4.42
N ALA A 143 9.21 -0.47 -3.50
CA ALA A 143 7.80 -0.72 -3.83
C ALA A 143 7.25 0.37 -4.75
N THR A 144 7.39 1.63 -4.36
CA THR A 144 6.94 2.78 -5.15
C THR A 144 7.54 2.82 -6.57
N LEU A 145 8.83 2.52 -6.70
CA LEU A 145 9.45 2.50 -8.04
C LEU A 145 8.98 1.31 -8.88
N ARG A 146 8.67 0.16 -8.27
CA ARG A 146 8.08 -0.99 -9.00
C ARG A 146 6.79 -0.59 -9.70
N ASP A 147 5.89 0.09 -9.00
CA ASP A 147 4.60 0.52 -9.54
C ASP A 147 4.73 1.43 -10.76
N ILE A 148 5.78 2.26 -10.80
CA ILE A 148 6.07 3.08 -11.98
C ILE A 148 6.58 2.20 -13.13
N TYR A 149 7.51 1.28 -12.83
CA TYR A 149 8.11 0.44 -13.86
C TYR A 149 7.11 -0.54 -14.49
N VAL A 150 6.19 -1.12 -13.71
CA VAL A 150 5.18 -2.06 -14.24
C VAL A 150 4.17 -1.38 -15.16
N MET A 151 3.99 -0.07 -15.03
CA MET A 151 3.23 0.72 -16.01
C MET A 151 4.03 1.09 -17.26
N ARG A 152 5.22 0.50 -17.45
CA ARG A 152 6.15 0.79 -18.54
C ARG A 152 6.61 2.24 -18.56
N ALA A 153 6.65 2.89 -17.41
CA ALA A 153 7.08 4.27 -17.27
C ALA A 153 8.51 4.34 -16.71
N ARG A 154 9.29 5.29 -17.22
CA ARG A 154 10.61 5.61 -16.68
C ARG A 154 10.44 6.53 -15.48
N PRO A 155 10.82 6.13 -14.26
CA PRO A 155 10.78 7.01 -13.10
C PRO A 155 11.68 8.24 -13.32
N VAL A 156 11.19 9.41 -12.92
CA VAL A 156 11.92 10.69 -13.09
C VAL A 156 12.16 11.41 -11.77
N ALA A 157 11.32 11.19 -10.77
CA ALA A 157 11.45 11.81 -9.46
C ALA A 157 10.68 11.03 -8.40
N MET A 158 11.14 11.17 -7.15
CA MET A 158 10.43 10.71 -5.95
C MET A 158 10.12 11.88 -5.03
N PHE A 159 9.12 11.70 -4.18
CA PHE A 159 8.75 12.57 -3.07
C PHE A 159 8.34 11.74 -1.87
N SER A 160 8.38 12.31 -0.65
CA SER A 160 8.02 11.57 0.56
C SER A 160 7.18 12.42 1.51
N ASP A 161 6.37 11.75 2.33
CA ASP A 161 5.70 12.35 3.47
C ASP A 161 5.97 11.47 4.70
N ILE A 162 6.57 12.05 5.75
CA ILE A 162 7.08 11.31 6.90
C ILE A 162 6.51 11.91 8.17
N HIS A 163 5.94 11.05 9.00
CA HIS A 163 5.36 11.44 10.28
C HIS A 163 6.00 10.63 11.42
N LEU A 164 6.49 11.33 12.42
CA LEU A 164 7.04 10.74 13.64
C LEU A 164 6.21 11.16 14.85
N ALA A 165 5.92 10.25 15.76
CA ALA A 165 5.25 10.57 17.00
C ALA A 165 6.13 11.46 17.90
N ASP A 166 5.52 12.19 18.82
CA ASP A 166 6.13 13.31 19.56
C ASP A 166 7.41 12.96 20.34
N ASP A 167 7.54 11.72 20.80
CA ASP A 167 8.71 11.25 21.57
C ASP A 167 9.74 10.51 20.71
N GLY A 168 9.52 10.42 19.40
CA GLY A 168 10.45 9.77 18.48
C GLY A 168 11.74 10.55 18.33
N ASP A 169 12.88 9.85 18.39
CA ASP A 169 14.17 10.47 18.14
C ASP A 169 14.29 10.94 16.68
N VAL A 170 14.77 12.15 16.47
CA VAL A 170 14.93 12.78 15.15
C VAL A 170 15.81 11.95 14.21
N SER A 171 16.76 11.19 14.74
CA SER A 171 17.62 10.29 13.96
C SER A 171 16.84 9.27 13.15
N ARG A 172 15.63 8.90 13.59
CA ARG A 172 14.73 8.01 12.83
C ARG A 172 14.31 8.59 11.48
N LEU A 173 14.15 9.92 11.39
CA LEU A 173 13.87 10.60 10.12
C LEU A 173 15.08 10.49 9.18
N PHE A 174 16.26 10.71 9.70
CA PHE A 174 17.50 10.66 8.90
C PHE A 174 17.78 9.24 8.41
N ASP A 175 17.61 8.25 9.27
CA ASP A 175 17.82 6.85 8.93
C ASP A 175 16.81 6.38 7.88
N HIS A 176 15.53 6.78 8.00
CA HIS A 176 14.50 6.49 7.01
C HIS A 176 14.82 7.14 5.65
N LEU A 177 15.19 8.41 5.66
CA LEU A 177 15.60 9.12 4.44
C LEU A 177 16.86 8.52 3.81
N ALA A 178 17.81 8.02 4.61
CA ALA A 178 18.97 7.31 4.11
C ALA A 178 18.58 6.02 3.36
N GLY A 179 17.58 5.28 3.86
CA GLY A 179 17.04 4.12 3.15
C GLY A 179 16.39 4.49 1.82
N ILE A 180 15.64 5.59 1.77
CA ILE A 180 15.06 6.13 0.53
C ILE A 180 16.16 6.53 -0.45
N ALA A 181 17.12 7.31 0.03
CA ALA A 181 18.23 7.83 -0.78
C ALA A 181 19.09 6.70 -1.36
N ALA A 182 19.31 5.63 -0.59
CA ALA A 182 20.07 4.47 -1.05
C ALA A 182 19.45 3.84 -2.31
N VAL A 183 18.13 3.66 -2.34
CA VAL A 183 17.44 3.17 -3.56
C VAL A 183 17.53 4.22 -4.67
N GLY A 184 17.39 5.50 -4.34
CA GLY A 184 17.54 6.60 -5.32
C GLY A 184 18.91 6.60 -5.99
N GLU A 185 19.99 6.43 -5.23
CA GLU A 185 21.36 6.33 -5.75
C GLU A 185 21.56 5.09 -6.64
N LEU A 186 21.06 3.94 -6.19
CA LEU A 186 21.15 2.69 -6.94
C LEU A 186 20.39 2.71 -8.27
N THR A 187 19.29 3.47 -8.35
CA THR A 187 18.42 3.52 -9.54
C THR A 187 18.62 4.79 -10.39
N GLY A 188 19.33 5.78 -9.86
CA GLY A 188 19.47 7.09 -10.50
C GLY A 188 18.20 7.95 -10.42
N VAL A 189 17.23 7.62 -9.57
CA VAL A 189 15.97 8.38 -9.41
C VAL A 189 16.06 9.28 -8.18
N PRO A 190 16.04 10.62 -8.34
CA PRO A 190 16.24 11.54 -7.23
C PRO A 190 14.99 11.69 -6.35
N LEU A 191 15.18 11.74 -5.02
CA LEU A 191 14.20 12.29 -4.09
C LEU A 191 14.31 13.82 -4.11
N ILE A 192 13.27 14.53 -4.59
CA ILE A 192 13.37 15.97 -4.86
C ILE A 192 12.59 16.86 -3.87
N THR A 193 11.62 16.30 -3.16
CA THR A 193 10.80 17.05 -2.21
C THR A 193 10.15 16.12 -1.20
N GLY A 194 9.64 16.69 -0.12
CA GLY A 194 8.92 15.94 0.90
C GLY A 194 8.29 16.83 1.95
N SER A 195 7.51 16.21 2.83
CA SER A 195 6.91 16.79 4.02
C SER A 195 7.36 16.01 5.25
N THR A 196 7.50 16.70 6.38
CA THR A 196 7.84 16.07 7.66
C THR A 196 6.97 16.67 8.75
N LEU A 197 6.17 15.84 9.40
CA LEU A 197 5.20 16.24 10.41
C LEU A 197 5.26 15.34 11.65
N ARG A 198 4.62 15.77 12.73
CA ARG A 198 4.32 14.91 13.88
C ARG A 198 2.99 14.20 13.68
N ILE A 199 2.90 12.92 14.02
CA ILE A 199 1.64 12.16 13.96
C ILE A 199 0.64 12.82 14.93
N GLY A 200 -0.52 13.27 14.41
CA GLY A 200 -1.56 13.88 15.24
C GLY A 200 -1.09 15.13 16.01
N GLY A 201 -0.11 15.86 15.51
CA GLY A 201 0.50 16.97 16.23
C GLY A 201 1.13 16.50 17.56
N ASP A 202 0.72 17.07 18.67
CA ASP A 202 1.21 16.73 20.02
C ASP A 202 0.34 15.64 20.70
N MET A 203 -0.71 15.16 20.04
CA MET A 203 -1.70 14.23 20.60
C MET A 203 -1.30 12.76 20.53
N VAL A 204 -0.33 12.40 19.68
CA VAL A 204 0.17 11.03 19.58
C VAL A 204 1.58 10.96 20.16
N ILE A 205 1.68 10.42 21.36
CA ILE A 205 2.93 10.23 22.08
C ILE A 205 3.55 8.85 21.83
N GLY A 206 4.89 8.73 22.00
CA GLY A 206 5.68 7.55 21.71
C GLY A 206 6.62 7.78 20.53
N ASN A 207 7.11 6.71 19.94
CA ASN A 207 8.18 6.75 18.93
C ASN A 207 7.77 6.19 17.55
N ARG A 208 6.47 6.03 17.28
CA ARG A 208 5.97 5.47 16.02
C ARG A 208 6.34 6.37 14.84
N LEU A 209 6.97 5.77 13.82
CA LEU A 209 7.20 6.36 12.52
C LEU A 209 6.15 5.82 11.53
N THR A 210 5.60 6.68 10.70
CA THR A 210 4.78 6.34 9.55
C THR A 210 5.05 7.31 8.41
N GLY A 211 4.67 6.97 7.19
CA GLY A 211 4.87 7.84 6.05
C GLY A 211 4.67 7.10 4.75
N CYS A 212 4.98 7.77 3.67
CA CYS A 212 4.92 7.22 2.32
C CYS A 212 6.03 7.77 1.44
N VAL A 213 6.27 7.08 0.35
CA VAL A 213 7.06 7.56 -0.79
C VAL A 213 6.16 7.55 -2.01
N GLY A 214 6.19 8.64 -2.76
CA GLY A 214 5.55 8.73 -4.06
C GLY A 214 6.59 8.86 -5.16
N ALA A 215 6.23 8.47 -6.37
CA ALA A 215 7.07 8.61 -7.54
C ALA A 215 6.26 9.08 -8.76
N VAL A 216 6.98 9.70 -9.68
CA VAL A 216 6.48 10.13 -10.98
C VAL A 216 7.30 9.47 -12.05
N GLY A 217 6.62 8.91 -13.05
CA GLY A 217 7.23 8.37 -14.25
C GLY A 217 6.63 8.95 -15.52
N VAL A 218 7.33 8.78 -16.63
CA VAL A 218 6.89 9.24 -17.96
C VAL A 218 7.06 8.12 -18.98
N THR A 219 6.03 7.94 -19.82
CA THR A 219 6.08 6.93 -20.90
C THR A 219 5.28 7.39 -22.12
N ASP A 220 5.60 6.81 -23.27
CA ASP A 220 4.80 6.95 -24.50
C ASP A 220 3.81 5.78 -24.66
N ARG A 221 3.96 4.70 -23.84
CA ARG A 221 3.16 3.48 -23.90
C ARG A 221 3.00 2.85 -22.54
N LEU A 222 1.77 2.56 -22.14
CA LEU A 222 1.43 1.88 -20.88
C LEU A 222 1.37 0.35 -21.05
N SER A 223 1.45 -0.39 -19.95
CA SER A 223 1.22 -1.84 -19.87
C SER A 223 0.26 -2.18 -18.70
N PRO A 224 -0.95 -1.65 -18.71
CA PRO A 224 -1.90 -1.84 -17.62
C PRO A 224 -2.43 -3.29 -17.59
N ARG A 225 -2.84 -3.76 -16.43
CA ARG A 225 -3.38 -5.11 -16.22
C ARG A 225 -4.51 -5.48 -17.17
N LYS A 226 -5.34 -4.52 -17.59
CA LYS A 226 -6.48 -4.72 -18.49
C LYS A 226 -6.12 -5.20 -19.90
N ASP A 227 -4.86 -5.03 -20.30
CA ASP A 227 -4.40 -5.37 -21.66
C ASP A 227 -3.92 -6.84 -21.77
N ALA A 228 -3.96 -7.62 -20.66
CA ALA A 228 -3.73 -9.07 -20.71
C ALA A 228 -4.77 -9.75 -21.58
N ALA A 229 -4.35 -10.66 -22.47
CA ALA A 229 -5.20 -11.27 -23.48
C ALA A 229 -5.11 -12.82 -23.49
N PRO A 230 -6.21 -13.53 -23.82
CA PRO A 230 -6.14 -14.97 -24.01
C PRO A 230 -5.08 -15.37 -25.05
N GLY A 231 -4.30 -16.39 -24.75
CA GLY A 231 -3.18 -16.85 -25.56
C GLY A 231 -1.83 -16.29 -25.13
N ASP A 232 -1.80 -15.32 -24.23
CA ASP A 232 -0.56 -14.82 -23.64
C ASP A 232 0.09 -15.86 -22.72
N VAL A 233 1.40 -15.73 -22.53
CA VAL A 233 2.16 -16.42 -21.49
C VAL A 233 2.36 -15.50 -20.30
N ILE A 234 2.47 -16.11 -19.11
CA ILE A 234 2.79 -15.44 -17.86
C ILE A 234 4.23 -15.77 -17.51
N LEU A 235 5.08 -14.75 -17.38
CA LEU A 235 6.46 -14.90 -16.92
C LEU A 235 6.59 -14.28 -15.52
N MET A 236 7.50 -14.83 -14.71
CA MET A 236 7.83 -14.30 -13.39
C MET A 236 9.34 -14.26 -13.21
N THR A 237 9.85 -13.17 -12.65
CA THR A 237 11.25 -13.09 -12.23
C THR A 237 11.47 -13.80 -10.90
N GLU A 238 12.74 -14.08 -10.58
CA GLU A 238 13.10 -14.44 -9.21
C GLU A 238 12.66 -13.36 -8.22
N GLY A 239 12.35 -13.76 -6.98
CA GLY A 239 11.98 -12.86 -5.91
C GLY A 239 12.55 -13.30 -4.56
N ALA A 240 12.96 -12.33 -3.75
CA ALA A 240 13.51 -12.56 -2.41
C ALA A 240 12.69 -11.89 -1.29
N GLY A 241 11.53 -11.37 -1.63
CA GLY A 241 10.63 -10.70 -0.70
C GLY A 241 10.86 -9.21 -0.54
N GLY A 242 9.78 -8.53 -0.20
CA GLY A 242 9.76 -7.12 0.15
C GLY A 242 9.62 -6.88 1.65
N GLY A 243 9.01 -5.75 2.02
CA GLY A 243 8.78 -5.37 3.42
C GLY A 243 8.01 -6.39 4.25
N THR A 244 7.13 -7.17 3.64
CA THR A 244 6.37 -8.25 4.30
C THR A 244 7.29 -9.40 4.74
N VAL A 245 8.14 -9.90 3.85
CA VAL A 245 9.11 -10.97 4.17
C VAL A 245 10.18 -10.47 5.13
N CYS A 246 10.66 -9.24 4.95
CA CYS A 246 11.56 -8.57 5.89
C CYS A 246 10.95 -8.51 7.30
N ALA A 247 9.67 -8.11 7.42
CA ALA A 247 8.98 -8.10 8.70
C ALA A 247 8.81 -9.50 9.29
N ALA A 248 8.50 -10.52 8.48
CA ALA A 248 8.45 -11.91 8.94
C ALA A 248 9.81 -12.34 9.51
N ALA A 249 10.89 -12.11 8.77
CA ALA A 249 12.26 -12.45 9.22
C ALA A 249 12.61 -11.78 10.55
N LEU A 250 12.29 -10.49 10.71
CA LEU A 250 12.55 -9.75 11.94
C LEU A 250 11.75 -10.30 13.13
N TYR A 251 10.43 -10.44 12.98
CA TYR A 251 9.53 -10.78 14.10
C TYR A 251 9.52 -12.25 14.49
N TYR A 252 10.11 -13.13 13.67
CA TYR A 252 10.38 -14.52 14.02
C TYR A 252 11.87 -14.79 14.35
N GLY A 253 12.70 -13.74 14.44
CA GLY A 253 14.11 -13.87 14.79
C GLY A 253 14.98 -14.54 13.73
N ARG A 254 14.56 -14.51 12.47
CA ARG A 254 15.31 -15.02 11.31
C ARG A 254 16.13 -13.90 10.64
N HIS A 255 16.86 -13.12 11.43
CA HIS A 255 17.50 -11.88 11.01
C HIS A 255 18.44 -12.04 9.80
N ALA A 256 19.10 -13.20 9.64
CA ALA A 256 19.96 -13.45 8.48
C ALA A 256 19.20 -13.48 7.13
N VAL A 257 17.88 -13.61 7.13
CA VAL A 257 17.05 -13.57 5.91
C VAL A 257 16.72 -12.14 5.50
N VAL A 258 16.86 -11.16 6.41
CA VAL A 258 16.63 -9.75 6.09
C VAL A 258 17.53 -9.30 4.93
N ASP A 259 18.80 -9.70 4.93
CA ASP A 259 19.76 -9.33 3.89
C ASP A 259 19.35 -9.82 2.50
N GLU A 260 18.67 -10.95 2.39
CA GLU A 260 18.16 -11.47 1.11
C GLU A 260 17.10 -10.52 0.50
N THR A 261 16.34 -9.82 1.36
CA THR A 261 15.32 -8.86 0.91
C THR A 261 15.88 -7.52 0.49
N MET A 262 17.17 -7.24 0.81
CA MET A 262 17.85 -5.95 0.55
C MET A 262 18.54 -5.94 -0.81
N ASN A 263 17.76 -6.02 -1.89
CA ASN A 263 18.25 -6.01 -3.27
C ASN A 263 17.35 -5.15 -4.18
N ILE A 264 17.79 -4.89 -5.41
CA ILE A 264 17.04 -4.13 -6.42
C ILE A 264 16.80 -4.92 -7.73
N LYS A 265 16.90 -6.25 -7.69
CA LYS A 265 16.78 -7.12 -8.86
C LYS A 265 15.51 -6.87 -9.67
N PHE A 266 14.38 -6.65 -8.99
CA PHE A 266 13.14 -6.29 -9.66
C PHE A 266 13.30 -5.03 -10.53
N LEU A 267 13.90 -3.97 -9.96
CA LEU A 267 14.06 -2.69 -10.66
C LEU A 267 15.06 -2.82 -11.82
N GLU A 268 16.10 -3.64 -11.66
CA GLU A 268 17.07 -3.94 -12.72
C GLU A 268 16.39 -4.66 -13.90
N ALA A 269 15.59 -5.70 -13.62
CA ALA A 269 14.83 -6.42 -14.64
C ALA A 269 13.84 -5.51 -15.38
N ALA A 270 13.06 -4.74 -14.64
CA ALA A 270 12.05 -3.84 -15.19
C ALA A 270 12.70 -2.69 -15.99
N SER A 271 13.81 -2.13 -15.51
CA SER A 271 14.59 -1.11 -16.24
C SER A 271 15.16 -1.65 -17.56
N ALA A 272 15.66 -2.89 -17.58
CA ALA A 272 16.15 -3.52 -18.80
C ALA A 272 15.02 -3.70 -19.84
N LEU A 273 13.82 -4.06 -19.38
CA LEU A 273 12.65 -4.18 -20.27
C LEU A 273 12.20 -2.83 -20.83
N LEU A 274 12.30 -1.75 -20.06
CA LEU A 274 12.03 -0.40 -20.58
C LEU A 274 12.99 0.01 -21.72
N GLY A 275 14.23 -0.45 -21.67
CA GLY A 275 15.23 -0.22 -22.71
C GLY A 275 15.06 -1.09 -23.96
N SER A 276 14.05 -1.97 -23.98
CA SER A 276 13.78 -2.89 -25.08
C SER A 276 12.50 -2.52 -25.83
N GLU A 277 12.42 -2.93 -27.10
CA GLU A 277 11.21 -2.78 -27.94
C GLU A 277 10.28 -4.02 -27.85
N VAL A 278 10.54 -4.94 -26.91
CA VAL A 278 9.77 -6.17 -26.77
C VAL A 278 8.30 -5.88 -26.49
N GLU A 279 7.42 -6.63 -27.12
CA GLU A 279 5.99 -6.51 -26.93
C GLU A 279 5.59 -7.13 -25.57
N ILE A 280 4.93 -6.34 -24.75
CA ILE A 280 4.39 -6.72 -23.44
C ILE A 280 2.99 -6.15 -23.37
N HIS A 281 2.01 -6.97 -22.99
CA HIS A 281 0.63 -6.53 -22.83
C HIS A 281 0.39 -5.96 -21.43
N ALA A 282 0.79 -6.69 -20.38
CA ALA A 282 0.62 -6.23 -19.01
C ALA A 282 1.83 -6.59 -18.14
N MET A 283 2.09 -5.78 -17.13
CA MET A 283 3.03 -6.07 -16.05
C MET A 283 2.39 -5.74 -14.70
N THR A 284 2.83 -6.42 -13.66
CA THR A 284 2.50 -6.11 -12.27
C THR A 284 3.59 -6.62 -11.34
N ASP A 285 3.65 -6.11 -10.12
CA ASP A 285 4.52 -6.62 -9.08
C ASP A 285 3.80 -7.63 -8.17
N VAL A 286 4.52 -8.63 -7.66
CA VAL A 286 4.00 -9.54 -6.65
C VAL A 286 4.16 -8.92 -5.28
N THR A 287 3.13 -8.20 -4.84
CA THR A 287 3.08 -7.45 -3.60
C THR A 287 2.36 -8.20 -2.46
N ASN A 288 2.00 -7.51 -1.38
CA ASN A 288 1.25 -8.10 -0.26
C ASN A 288 -0.08 -8.67 -0.76
N GLY A 289 -0.41 -9.90 -0.36
CA GLY A 289 -1.50 -10.69 -0.95
C GLY A 289 -0.97 -11.73 -1.95
N GLY A 290 0.27 -11.57 -2.39
CA GLY A 290 0.99 -12.50 -3.24
C GLY A 290 0.36 -12.67 -4.61
N ILE A 291 0.85 -13.64 -5.35
CA ILE A 291 0.40 -13.93 -6.72
C ILE A 291 -1.13 -14.17 -6.80
N ARG A 292 -1.75 -14.68 -5.74
CA ARG A 292 -3.23 -14.85 -5.69
C ARG A 292 -3.95 -13.51 -5.80
N GLY A 293 -3.45 -12.49 -5.08
CA GLY A 293 -4.01 -11.14 -5.14
C GLY A 293 -3.91 -10.55 -6.53
N ASP A 294 -2.71 -10.60 -7.11
CA ASP A 294 -2.45 -10.06 -8.44
C ASP A 294 -3.21 -10.81 -9.53
N ALA A 295 -3.31 -12.14 -9.43
CA ALA A 295 -4.15 -12.94 -10.32
C ALA A 295 -5.62 -12.53 -10.30
N LYS A 296 -6.17 -12.23 -9.12
CA LYS A 296 -7.54 -11.74 -8.96
C LYS A 296 -7.77 -10.40 -9.64
N GLU A 297 -6.84 -9.45 -9.45
CA GLU A 297 -6.94 -8.12 -10.05
C GLU A 297 -6.81 -8.18 -11.56
N ILE A 298 -5.85 -8.93 -12.10
CA ILE A 298 -5.68 -9.11 -13.54
C ILE A 298 -6.92 -9.77 -14.15
N SER A 299 -7.38 -10.89 -13.58
CA SER A 299 -8.56 -11.59 -14.09
C SER A 299 -9.80 -10.69 -14.14
N LYS A 300 -10.04 -9.93 -13.07
CA LYS A 300 -11.17 -9.00 -12.98
C LYS A 300 -11.05 -7.86 -13.99
N THR A 301 -9.86 -7.29 -14.13
CA THR A 301 -9.63 -6.08 -14.91
C THR A 301 -9.58 -6.37 -16.41
N ALA A 302 -8.91 -7.46 -16.81
CA ALA A 302 -8.79 -7.88 -18.21
C ALA A 302 -9.95 -8.78 -18.69
N GLY A 303 -10.72 -9.39 -17.79
CA GLY A 303 -11.78 -10.33 -18.16
C GLY A 303 -11.25 -11.67 -18.64
N VAL A 304 -10.13 -12.13 -18.09
CA VAL A 304 -9.40 -13.34 -18.51
C VAL A 304 -9.27 -14.36 -17.37
N LYS A 305 -8.97 -15.60 -17.72
CA LYS A 305 -8.58 -16.66 -16.79
C LYS A 305 -7.07 -16.87 -16.80
N LEU A 306 -6.47 -17.02 -15.62
CA LEU A 306 -5.04 -17.19 -15.44
C LEU A 306 -4.74 -18.63 -14.96
N ILE A 307 -3.78 -19.29 -15.59
CA ILE A 307 -3.34 -20.64 -15.22
C ILE A 307 -1.89 -20.56 -14.79
N PHE A 308 -1.58 -21.02 -13.57
CA PHE A 308 -0.24 -21.00 -12.99
C PHE A 308 0.30 -22.39 -12.75
N GLU A 309 1.60 -22.57 -12.92
CA GLU A 309 2.34 -23.81 -12.62
C GLU A 309 3.18 -23.63 -11.34
N GLU A 310 2.76 -24.22 -10.23
CA GLU A 310 3.35 -23.99 -8.90
C GLU A 310 4.84 -24.31 -8.84
N GLU A 311 5.26 -25.45 -9.39
CA GLU A 311 6.66 -25.86 -9.35
C GLU A 311 7.59 -24.84 -10.01
N ARG A 312 7.16 -24.22 -11.10
CA ARG A 312 7.93 -23.19 -11.79
C ARG A 312 8.03 -21.92 -10.95
N MET A 313 6.92 -21.47 -10.36
CA MET A 313 6.92 -20.32 -9.46
C MET A 313 7.83 -20.55 -8.25
N ARG A 314 7.71 -21.71 -7.62
CA ARG A 314 8.46 -22.08 -6.42
C ARG A 314 9.98 -22.02 -6.65
N ARG A 315 10.47 -22.42 -7.82
CA ARG A 315 11.91 -22.38 -8.17
C ARG A 315 12.47 -20.96 -8.28
N LEU A 316 11.62 -19.96 -8.52
CA LEU A 316 12.00 -18.56 -8.64
C LEU A 316 12.01 -17.81 -7.29
N VAL A 317 11.47 -18.41 -6.23
CA VAL A 317 11.55 -17.82 -4.90
C VAL A 317 12.96 -18.05 -4.33
N ASN A 318 13.58 -17.01 -3.77
CA ASN A 318 14.87 -17.12 -3.10
C ASN A 318 14.85 -18.26 -2.09
N ARG A 319 15.84 -19.15 -2.17
CA ARG A 319 15.86 -20.39 -1.40
C ARG A 319 15.78 -20.17 0.11
N ARG A 320 16.56 -19.23 0.66
CA ARG A 320 16.57 -18.95 2.11
C ARG A 320 15.26 -18.37 2.59
N VAL A 321 14.65 -17.51 1.75
CA VAL A 321 13.32 -16.95 2.01
C VAL A 321 12.28 -18.06 2.01
N LEU A 322 12.28 -18.94 1.02
CA LEU A 322 11.34 -20.05 0.92
C LEU A 322 11.47 -21.01 2.10
N GLU A 323 12.69 -21.45 2.45
CA GLU A 323 12.97 -22.29 3.61
C GLU A 323 12.44 -21.66 4.90
N MET A 324 12.65 -20.36 5.11
CA MET A 324 12.09 -19.64 6.26
C MET A 324 10.56 -19.64 6.26
N LEU A 325 9.93 -19.32 5.13
CA LEU A 325 8.47 -19.26 5.05
C LEU A 325 7.84 -20.64 5.33
N GLU A 326 8.46 -21.72 4.82
CA GLU A 326 8.03 -23.09 5.07
C GLU A 326 8.19 -23.50 6.53
N GLU A 327 9.35 -23.25 7.15
CA GLU A 327 9.55 -23.49 8.58
C GLU A 327 8.52 -22.76 9.46
N LEU A 328 8.12 -21.59 9.03
CA LEU A 328 7.15 -20.76 9.73
C LEU A 328 5.70 -21.02 9.30
N GLU A 329 5.45 -21.99 8.41
CA GLU A 329 4.13 -22.29 7.87
C GLU A 329 3.43 -21.02 7.28
N ILE A 330 4.21 -20.16 6.62
CA ILE A 330 3.72 -18.99 5.91
C ILE A 330 3.62 -19.34 4.44
N ASP A 331 2.42 -19.21 3.88
CA ASP A 331 2.16 -19.49 2.47
C ASP A 331 2.80 -18.43 1.58
N TYR A 332 3.84 -18.81 0.82
CA TYR A 332 4.57 -17.91 -0.06
C TYR A 332 3.72 -17.34 -1.21
N LEU A 333 2.64 -18.02 -1.59
CA LEU A 333 1.72 -17.58 -2.63
C LEU A 333 0.83 -16.40 -2.21
N GLY A 334 0.78 -16.09 -0.92
CA GLY A 334 0.00 -14.99 -0.36
C GLY A 334 0.83 -13.84 0.23
N VAL A 335 2.17 -13.86 0.11
CA VAL A 335 3.04 -12.77 0.57
C VAL A 335 3.76 -12.10 -0.58
N SER A 336 4.24 -10.87 -0.33
CA SER A 336 5.08 -10.14 -1.28
C SER A 336 6.43 -10.86 -1.45
N ILE A 337 6.59 -11.64 -2.51
CA ILE A 337 7.87 -12.24 -2.89
C ILE A 337 8.76 -11.30 -3.69
N ASP A 338 8.28 -10.10 -4.02
CA ASP A 338 9.03 -9.08 -4.75
C ASP A 338 9.49 -9.53 -6.14
N ALA A 339 8.63 -10.21 -6.86
CA ALA A 339 8.85 -10.68 -8.24
C ALA A 339 8.05 -9.82 -9.23
N LEU A 340 8.58 -9.64 -10.43
CA LEU A 340 7.90 -9.01 -11.55
C LEU A 340 7.10 -10.07 -12.33
N LEU A 341 5.80 -9.86 -12.49
CA LEU A 341 4.94 -10.61 -13.39
C LEU A 341 4.83 -9.88 -14.73
N ILE A 342 4.98 -10.61 -15.82
CA ILE A 342 4.91 -10.11 -17.18
C ILE A 342 3.94 -10.97 -17.98
N ILE A 343 2.99 -10.35 -18.65
CA ILE A 343 2.04 -11.00 -19.52
C ILE A 343 2.30 -10.51 -20.94
N ALA A 344 2.59 -11.44 -21.85
CA ALA A 344 3.04 -11.11 -23.19
C ALA A 344 2.68 -12.21 -24.20
N PRO A 345 2.65 -11.88 -25.50
CA PRO A 345 2.50 -12.89 -26.54
C PRO A 345 3.60 -13.96 -26.46
N PRO A 346 3.31 -15.24 -26.75
CA PRO A 346 4.31 -16.31 -26.75
C PRO A 346 5.55 -16.02 -27.62
N SER A 347 5.37 -15.27 -28.71
CA SER A 347 6.46 -14.82 -29.60
C SER A 347 7.48 -13.92 -28.90
N SER A 348 7.09 -13.17 -27.89
CA SER A 348 7.94 -12.26 -27.13
C SER A 348 8.67 -12.92 -25.97
N ALA A 349 8.22 -14.09 -25.51
CA ALA A 349 8.73 -14.75 -24.28
C ALA A 349 10.25 -14.97 -24.32
N GLY A 350 10.78 -15.46 -25.44
CA GLY A 350 12.21 -15.73 -25.60
C GLY A 350 13.07 -14.46 -25.50
N GLU A 351 12.59 -13.35 -26.03
CA GLU A 351 13.30 -12.07 -25.94
C GLU A 351 13.19 -11.47 -24.54
N ILE A 352 12.03 -11.52 -23.88
CA ILE A 352 11.85 -11.11 -22.48
C ILE A 352 12.84 -11.84 -21.60
N VAL A 353 12.92 -13.18 -21.72
CA VAL A 353 13.86 -13.99 -20.93
C VAL A 353 15.30 -13.57 -21.20
N ARG A 354 15.67 -13.32 -22.46
CA ARG A 354 17.02 -12.87 -22.82
C ARG A 354 17.36 -11.51 -22.22
N VAL A 355 16.44 -10.55 -22.25
CA VAL A 355 16.63 -9.19 -21.73
C VAL A 355 16.80 -9.22 -20.22
N VAL A 356 15.89 -9.89 -19.51
CA VAL A 356 15.88 -9.95 -18.04
C VAL A 356 17.11 -10.71 -17.53
N ARG A 357 17.46 -11.85 -18.11
CA ARG A 357 18.69 -12.58 -17.76
C ARG A 357 19.95 -11.79 -18.09
N GLY A 358 19.93 -10.98 -19.14
CA GLY A 358 21.00 -10.05 -19.47
C GLY A 358 21.25 -8.99 -18.38
N ALA A 359 20.24 -8.66 -17.57
CA ALA A 359 20.33 -7.83 -16.39
C ALA A 359 20.74 -8.60 -15.11
N GLY A 360 21.05 -9.89 -15.22
CA GLY A 360 21.46 -10.71 -14.07
C GLY A 360 20.31 -11.23 -13.21
N VAL A 361 19.09 -11.22 -13.71
CA VAL A 361 17.89 -11.65 -12.97
C VAL A 361 17.30 -12.91 -13.62
N GLU A 362 17.04 -13.93 -12.80
CA GLU A 362 16.40 -15.16 -13.28
C GLU A 362 14.91 -14.93 -13.57
N ILE A 363 14.41 -15.60 -14.60
CA ILE A 363 13.03 -15.52 -15.06
C ILE A 363 12.62 -16.82 -15.75
N ASP A 364 11.37 -17.21 -15.61
CA ASP A 364 10.78 -18.35 -16.32
C ASP A 364 9.32 -18.05 -16.72
N VAL A 365 8.80 -18.81 -17.69
CA VAL A 365 7.38 -18.89 -18.00
C VAL A 365 6.72 -19.75 -16.91
N ILE A 366 5.77 -19.18 -16.18
CA ILE A 366 5.12 -19.82 -15.04
C ILE A 366 3.64 -20.12 -15.29
N GLY A 367 3.14 -19.76 -16.46
CA GLY A 367 1.72 -19.94 -16.75
C GLY A 367 1.28 -19.36 -18.08
N ARG A 368 -0.02 -19.29 -18.26
CA ARG A 368 -0.67 -18.79 -19.47
C ARG A 368 -2.01 -18.14 -19.16
N VAL A 369 -2.50 -17.36 -20.11
CA VAL A 369 -3.79 -16.67 -20.06
C VAL A 369 -4.78 -17.39 -20.99
N GLU A 370 -5.98 -17.66 -20.51
CA GLU A 370 -7.05 -18.32 -21.23
C GLU A 370 -8.33 -17.49 -21.24
N GLU A 371 -9.29 -17.85 -22.08
CA GLU A 371 -10.66 -17.30 -22.03
C GLU A 371 -11.35 -17.71 -20.72
N GLY A 372 -12.13 -16.80 -20.13
CA GLY A 372 -12.87 -17.04 -18.90
C GLY A 372 -12.54 -16.05 -17.81
N LEU A 373 -12.84 -16.38 -16.57
CA LEU A 373 -12.59 -15.56 -15.38
C LEU A 373 -11.95 -16.43 -14.28
N GLY A 374 -11.26 -15.78 -13.34
CA GLY A 374 -10.60 -16.42 -12.19
C GLY A 374 -9.17 -16.84 -12.45
N ALA A 375 -8.64 -17.62 -11.55
CA ALA A 375 -7.30 -18.19 -11.68
C ALA A 375 -7.25 -19.63 -11.16
N GLU A 376 -6.39 -20.44 -11.75
CA GLU A 376 -6.13 -21.82 -11.36
C GLU A 376 -4.65 -22.03 -11.09
N LEU A 377 -4.36 -22.87 -10.10
CA LEU A 377 -3.02 -23.34 -9.78
C LEU A 377 -2.91 -24.80 -10.13
N HIS A 378 -1.95 -25.15 -10.97
CA HIS A 378 -1.60 -26.52 -11.33
C HIS A 378 -0.38 -26.94 -10.51
N ASP A 379 -0.52 -28.02 -9.75
CA ASP A 379 0.54 -28.64 -8.95
C ASP A 379 0.49 -30.19 -9.11
N ASP A 380 1.37 -30.90 -8.41
CA ASP A 380 1.42 -32.37 -8.43
C ASP A 380 0.13 -33.02 -7.90
N GLY A 381 -0.67 -32.29 -7.13
CA GLY A 381 -1.98 -32.73 -6.60
C GLY A 381 -3.14 -32.54 -7.57
N GLY A 382 -2.91 -31.84 -8.69
CA GLY A 382 -3.89 -31.56 -9.71
C GLY A 382 -4.15 -30.05 -9.93
N VAL A 383 -5.40 -29.71 -10.20
CA VAL A 383 -5.85 -28.34 -10.48
C VAL A 383 -6.71 -27.88 -9.31
N ARG A 384 -6.44 -26.67 -8.82
CA ARG A 384 -7.23 -26.04 -7.77
C ARG A 384 -7.49 -24.56 -8.06
N ASP A 385 -8.59 -24.03 -7.54
CA ASP A 385 -8.90 -22.61 -7.60
C ASP A 385 -7.81 -21.80 -6.91
N PHE A 386 -7.46 -20.66 -7.50
CA PHE A 386 -6.37 -19.81 -7.02
C PHE A 386 -6.92 -18.42 -6.62
N GLU A 387 -7.88 -18.43 -5.68
CA GLU A 387 -8.56 -17.24 -5.18
C GLU A 387 -7.96 -16.73 -3.87
N PRO A 388 -7.93 -15.41 -3.64
CA PRO A 388 -7.50 -14.83 -2.37
C PRO A 388 -8.37 -15.29 -1.20
N ARG A 389 -7.74 -15.47 -0.04
CA ARG A 389 -8.43 -15.72 1.23
C ARG A 389 -9.10 -14.44 1.74
N PHE A 390 -9.90 -14.53 2.79
CA PHE A 390 -10.47 -13.35 3.45
C PHE A 390 -9.38 -12.41 3.98
N ARG A 391 -8.34 -12.98 4.61
CA ARG A 391 -7.07 -12.31 4.95
C ARG A 391 -5.93 -13.13 4.37
N GLU A 392 -5.05 -12.49 3.63
CA GLU A 392 -3.83 -13.14 3.16
C GLU A 392 -2.74 -13.03 4.21
N SER A 393 -2.00 -14.08 4.33
CA SER A 393 -0.75 -14.28 5.04
C SER A 393 -0.60 -13.65 6.41
N ALA A 394 -0.82 -14.47 7.40
CA ALA A 394 -0.46 -14.19 8.80
C ALA A 394 1.08 -14.27 9.00
N TYR A 395 1.83 -13.37 8.39
CA TYR A 395 3.30 -13.39 8.34
C TYR A 395 4.01 -12.85 9.59
N THR A 396 3.30 -12.54 10.67
CA THR A 396 3.89 -12.23 11.99
C THR A 396 3.07 -12.87 13.10
N PRO A 397 3.65 -13.10 14.31
CA PRO A 397 2.91 -13.68 15.43
C PRO A 397 1.59 -12.96 15.76
N ILE A 398 1.60 -11.63 15.75
CA ILE A 398 0.37 -10.88 16.02
C ILE A 398 -0.68 -11.02 14.90
N LYS A 399 -0.25 -11.11 13.64
CA LYS A 399 -1.18 -11.34 12.52
C LYS A 399 -1.79 -12.74 12.58
N ARG A 400 -1.06 -13.77 13.01
CA ARG A 400 -1.62 -15.10 13.28
C ARG A 400 -2.69 -15.05 14.36
N ALA A 401 -2.40 -14.42 15.49
CA ALA A 401 -3.37 -14.29 16.58
C ALA A 401 -4.63 -13.52 16.15
N VAL A 402 -4.50 -12.53 15.25
CA VAL A 402 -5.65 -11.81 14.67
C VAL A 402 -6.43 -12.68 13.69
N ASP A 403 -5.75 -13.52 12.91
CA ASP A 403 -6.40 -14.40 11.93
C ASP A 403 -7.17 -15.55 12.60
N GLU A 404 -6.69 -16.03 13.75
CA GLU A 404 -7.36 -17.02 14.60
C GLU A 404 -8.54 -16.43 15.40
N GLY A 405 -8.68 -15.11 15.40
CA GLY A 405 -9.75 -14.41 16.12
C GLY A 405 -11.13 -14.62 15.48
N PRO A 406 -12.21 -14.21 16.18
CA PRO A 406 -13.56 -14.36 15.68
C PRO A 406 -13.75 -13.57 14.38
N VAL A 407 -14.21 -14.25 13.33
CA VAL A 407 -14.55 -13.63 12.04
C VAL A 407 -16.00 -13.20 12.08
N ARG A 408 -16.27 -11.92 11.77
CA ARG A 408 -17.62 -11.39 11.58
C ARG A 408 -18.15 -11.80 10.20
N ASP A 409 -19.47 -11.87 10.05
CA ASP A 409 -20.09 -12.16 8.75
C ASP A 409 -19.69 -11.11 7.71
N PHE A 410 -19.05 -11.57 6.63
CA PHE A 410 -18.54 -10.68 5.59
C PHE A 410 -19.65 -9.97 4.83
N THR A 411 -20.79 -10.63 4.60
CA THR A 411 -21.92 -10.06 3.89
C THR A 411 -22.55 -8.93 4.71
N GLU A 412 -22.71 -9.13 6.04
CA GLU A 412 -23.19 -8.08 6.94
C GLU A 412 -22.25 -6.89 6.97
N MET A 413 -20.93 -7.15 7.05
CA MET A 413 -19.92 -6.07 7.03
C MET A 413 -19.95 -5.28 5.72
N ARG A 414 -20.09 -5.93 4.57
CA ARG A 414 -20.21 -5.28 3.25
C ARG A 414 -21.38 -4.30 3.21
N VAL A 415 -22.56 -4.69 3.66
CA VAL A 415 -23.74 -3.81 3.69
C VAL A 415 -23.46 -2.53 4.49
N LYS A 416 -22.77 -2.64 5.62
CA LYS A 416 -22.41 -1.47 6.46
C LYS A 416 -21.37 -0.58 5.79
N VAL A 417 -20.38 -1.18 5.14
CA VAL A 417 -19.36 -0.45 4.37
C VAL A 417 -19.99 0.29 3.19
N ASP A 418 -20.92 -0.35 2.46
CA ASP A 418 -21.69 0.28 1.38
C ASP A 418 -22.44 1.51 1.85
N GLN A 419 -23.15 1.41 2.97
CA GLN A 419 -23.90 2.53 3.54
C GLN A 419 -22.98 3.71 3.89
N ALA A 420 -21.81 3.43 4.47
CA ALA A 420 -20.83 4.46 4.80
C ALA A 420 -20.28 5.13 3.52
N ALA A 421 -19.96 4.35 2.48
CA ALA A 421 -19.50 4.86 1.20
C ALA A 421 -20.54 5.75 0.53
N VAL A 422 -21.80 5.31 0.46
CA VAL A 422 -22.93 6.09 -0.08
C VAL A 422 -23.11 7.41 0.67
N SER A 423 -23.04 7.39 1.99
CA SER A 423 -23.13 8.60 2.81
C SER A 423 -21.98 9.58 2.54
N SER A 424 -20.76 9.07 2.37
CA SER A 424 -19.58 9.89 2.04
C SER A 424 -19.69 10.53 0.66
N ILE A 425 -20.20 9.78 -0.33
CA ILE A 425 -20.49 10.29 -1.68
C ILE A 425 -21.53 11.40 -1.63
N ALA A 426 -22.62 11.19 -0.88
CA ALA A 426 -23.68 12.19 -0.72
C ALA A 426 -23.15 13.46 -0.07
N LYS A 427 -22.34 13.37 1.00
CA LYS A 427 -21.68 14.52 1.64
C LYS A 427 -20.76 15.26 0.67
N LYS A 428 -19.92 14.55 -0.07
CA LYS A 428 -19.05 15.14 -1.12
C LYS A 428 -19.89 15.97 -2.12
N ARG A 429 -20.99 15.41 -2.64
CA ARG A 429 -21.87 16.08 -3.60
C ARG A 429 -22.48 17.35 -3.02
N ARG A 430 -23.09 17.27 -1.83
CA ARG A 430 -23.66 18.45 -1.16
C ARG A 430 -22.62 19.55 -0.94
N PHE A 431 -21.42 19.20 -0.52
CA PHE A 431 -20.33 20.16 -0.32
C PHE A 431 -19.92 20.85 -1.62
N VAL A 432 -19.72 20.08 -2.70
CA VAL A 432 -19.35 20.61 -4.02
C VAL A 432 -20.45 21.54 -4.56
N GLU A 433 -21.72 21.13 -4.46
CA GLU A 433 -22.85 21.96 -4.88
C GLU A 433 -22.91 23.28 -4.11
N ARG A 434 -22.77 23.24 -2.79
CA ARG A 434 -22.74 24.45 -1.94
C ARG A 434 -21.64 25.41 -2.39
N ILE A 435 -20.43 24.95 -2.63
CA ILE A 435 -19.31 25.80 -3.07
C ILE A 435 -19.57 26.39 -4.47
N ARG A 436 -20.15 25.59 -5.37
CA ARG A 436 -20.53 26.09 -6.72
C ARG A 436 -21.60 27.16 -6.65
N GLN A 437 -22.64 26.99 -5.84
CA GLN A 437 -23.69 27.98 -5.64
C GLN A 437 -23.13 29.29 -5.05
N THR A 438 -22.31 29.21 -4.00
CA THR A 438 -21.65 30.39 -3.41
C THR A 438 -20.81 31.17 -4.43
N ARG A 439 -20.16 30.48 -5.38
CA ARG A 439 -19.40 31.15 -6.46
C ARG A 439 -20.26 31.81 -7.49
N LEU A 440 -21.46 31.31 -7.77
CA LEU A 440 -22.41 31.89 -8.70
C LEU A 440 -23.10 33.13 -8.10
N GLU A 441 -23.28 33.15 -6.79
CA GLU A 441 -23.89 34.27 -6.06
C GLU A 441 -22.89 35.40 -5.72
N ALA A 442 -21.58 35.12 -5.79
CA ALA A 442 -20.56 36.15 -5.60
C ALA A 442 -20.59 37.13 -6.78
N PRO A 443 -20.78 38.46 -6.54
CA PRO A 443 -20.71 39.41 -7.62
C PRO A 443 -19.37 39.33 -8.32
N SER A 444 -19.39 39.30 -9.66
CA SER A 444 -18.18 39.25 -10.48
C SER A 444 -17.31 40.48 -10.11
N ALA A 445 -16.32 40.24 -9.24
CA ALA A 445 -15.27 41.20 -9.02
C ALA A 445 -14.52 41.34 -10.35
N HIS A 446 -14.81 42.45 -11.07
CA HIS A 446 -14.04 42.87 -12.22
C HIS A 446 -12.56 42.96 -11.77
N LEU A 447 -11.77 41.93 -12.05
CA LEU A 447 -10.33 42.10 -12.13
C LEU A 447 -10.11 43.03 -13.34
N GLY A 448 -9.93 44.30 -13.05
CA GLY A 448 -9.49 45.27 -14.04
C GLY A 448 -8.19 44.78 -14.70
N PRO A 449 -7.90 45.16 -15.94
CA PRO A 449 -6.68 44.73 -16.60
C PRO A 449 -5.48 45.14 -15.76
N CYS A 450 -4.63 44.18 -15.45
CA CYS A 450 -3.32 44.45 -14.87
C CYS A 450 -2.52 45.35 -15.82
N PRO A 451 -1.84 46.40 -15.31
CA PRO A 451 -1.08 47.33 -16.11
C PRO A 451 0.14 46.68 -16.80
#